data_0a3dabf262ee10cf4d599752c2069de2
#
_entry.id   0a3dabf262ee10cf4d599752c2069de2
#
_cell.length_a   1.000
_cell.length_b   1.000
_cell.length_c   1.000
_cell.angle_alpha   90.00
_cell.angle_beta   90.00
_cell.angle_gamma   90.00
#
_symmetry.space_group_name_H-M   'P 1'
#
loop_
_entity.id
_entity.type
_entity.pdbx_description
1 polymer ?
#
loop_
_entity_poly.entity_id
_entity_poly.type
_entity_poly.pdbx_seq_one_letter_code
_entity_poly.pdbx_strand_id
1 'polypeptide(L)'
;MSSIGKIINPADRVGQVGTNNYGSKMTVIEYKDYQNVTVRFEDGYVATGTWQQFQRGAIKSAYDKSVAGVGYIGEGDNINPEVYKHWRGMLTRCYDDGTKERQKSYTSCVVDSEWHNYQNFANWYKDNMYVVGNDRLELDKDLLGKGSKVYSKDTCLLLPSRINKLLITNESRRGDLPVGVVRHHGKFIAQVRVNGTKKWLGTFDTPEEASKAYVLGKEEEVKRFAHEYRDVIPTKVFEALMNYKLLSF
;
A
#
# COMPACT_ATOMS: atom_id res chain seq x y z
N MET A 1 -14.65 -53.69 22.22
CA MET A 1 -13.77 -54.03 21.08
C MET A 1 -13.12 -52.75 20.61
N SER A 2 -11.85 -52.52 20.99
CA SER A 2 -11.10 -51.35 20.55
C SER A 2 -10.70 -51.55 19.09
N SER A 3 -11.16 -50.69 18.20
CA SER A 3 -10.73 -50.66 16.80
C SER A 3 -9.24 -50.31 16.76
N ILE A 4 -8.41 -51.30 16.50
CA ILE A 4 -7.00 -51.11 16.16
C ILE A 4 -6.97 -50.22 14.93
N GLY A 5 -6.56 -48.98 15.07
CA GLY A 5 -6.41 -48.05 13.95
C GLY A 5 -5.52 -48.69 12.88
N LYS A 6 -6.02 -48.77 11.66
CA LYS A 6 -5.30 -49.30 10.51
C LYS A 6 -3.99 -48.54 10.39
N ILE A 7 -2.84 -49.19 10.59
CA ILE A 7 -1.52 -48.63 10.34
C ILE A 7 -1.46 -48.31 8.85
N ILE A 8 -1.62 -47.05 8.49
CA ILE A 8 -1.50 -46.57 7.10
C ILE A 8 -0.03 -46.58 6.75
N ASN A 9 0.33 -47.33 5.71
CA ASN A 9 1.71 -47.32 5.19
C ASN A 9 2.05 -45.90 4.70
N PRO A 10 3.19 -45.30 5.12
CA PRO A 10 3.66 -44.02 4.59
C PRO A 10 3.62 -43.93 3.06
N ALA A 11 3.95 -45.01 2.37
CA ALA A 11 3.90 -45.07 0.90
C ALA A 11 2.51 -44.82 0.31
N ASP A 12 1.42 -45.11 1.04
CA ASP A 12 0.03 -44.90 0.58
C ASP A 12 -0.38 -43.41 0.60
N ARG A 13 0.45 -42.56 1.18
CA ARG A 13 0.20 -41.10 1.27
C ARG A 13 0.90 -40.30 0.18
N VAL A 14 2.01 -40.79 -0.34
CA VAL A 14 2.72 -40.17 -1.47
C VAL A 14 1.85 -40.28 -2.72
N GLY A 15 1.76 -39.18 -3.49
CA GLY A 15 0.89 -39.07 -4.65
C GLY A 15 -0.54 -38.63 -4.35
N GLN A 16 -0.94 -38.52 -3.08
CA GLN A 16 -2.26 -37.99 -2.75
C GLN A 16 -2.36 -36.51 -3.14
N VAL A 17 -3.49 -36.14 -3.75
CA VAL A 17 -3.78 -34.78 -4.19
C VAL A 17 -4.76 -34.15 -3.23
N GLY A 18 -4.50 -32.91 -2.84
CA GLY A 18 -5.35 -32.05 -2.04
C GLY A 18 -5.48 -30.65 -2.65
N THR A 19 -6.40 -29.88 -2.12
CA THR A 19 -6.55 -28.47 -2.47
C THR A 19 -6.42 -27.64 -1.21
N ASN A 20 -5.66 -26.56 -1.25
CA ASN A 20 -5.53 -25.69 -0.09
C ASN A 20 -6.70 -24.70 0.02
N ASN A 21 -6.74 -23.95 1.12
CA ASN A 21 -7.83 -23.00 1.40
C ASN A 21 -7.88 -21.80 0.43
N TYR A 22 -6.90 -21.65 -0.45
CA TYR A 22 -6.85 -20.64 -1.51
C TYR A 22 -7.19 -21.22 -2.90
N GLY A 23 -7.50 -22.51 -2.98
CA GLY A 23 -7.85 -23.19 -4.23
C GLY A 23 -6.67 -23.78 -4.99
N SER A 24 -5.43 -23.66 -4.46
CA SER A 24 -4.25 -24.21 -5.11
C SER A 24 -4.15 -25.71 -4.86
N LYS A 25 -4.02 -26.52 -5.93
CA LYS A 25 -3.84 -27.97 -5.84
C LYS A 25 -2.41 -28.27 -5.44
N MET A 26 -2.28 -29.30 -4.58
CA MET A 26 -1.01 -29.78 -4.06
C MET A 26 -0.97 -31.29 -4.04
N THR A 27 0.19 -31.86 -4.35
CA THR A 27 0.44 -33.29 -4.33
C THR A 27 1.47 -33.62 -3.27
N VAL A 28 1.24 -34.63 -2.45
CA VAL A 28 2.22 -35.15 -1.50
C VAL A 28 3.35 -35.80 -2.27
N ILE A 29 4.56 -35.27 -2.16
CA ILE A 29 5.76 -35.80 -2.81
C ILE A 29 6.67 -36.56 -1.85
N GLU A 30 6.53 -36.29 -0.54
CA GLU A 30 7.24 -37.00 0.51
C GLU A 30 6.38 -37.06 1.78
N TYR A 31 6.38 -38.21 2.43
CA TYR A 31 5.76 -38.40 3.74
C TYR A 31 6.74 -39.15 4.65
N LYS A 32 7.35 -38.49 5.61
CA LYS A 32 8.23 -39.10 6.61
C LYS A 32 7.42 -39.59 7.81
N ASP A 33 6.59 -38.73 8.35
CA ASP A 33 5.71 -39.01 9.47
C ASP A 33 4.53 -37.99 9.49
N TYR A 34 3.69 -38.06 10.51
CA TYR A 34 2.54 -37.16 10.67
C TYR A 34 2.91 -35.67 10.74
N GLN A 35 4.08 -35.34 11.24
CA GLN A 35 4.58 -33.96 11.40
C GLN A 35 5.34 -33.48 10.15
N ASN A 36 5.82 -34.40 9.31
CA ASN A 36 6.76 -34.09 8.23
C ASN A 36 6.21 -34.58 6.89
N VAL A 37 5.43 -33.73 6.24
CA VAL A 37 4.83 -33.93 4.92
C VAL A 37 5.33 -32.87 3.98
N THR A 38 5.88 -33.27 2.83
CA THR A 38 6.29 -32.37 1.76
C THR A 38 5.28 -32.44 0.63
N VAL A 39 4.77 -31.29 0.19
CA VAL A 39 3.85 -31.18 -0.93
C VAL A 39 4.47 -30.34 -2.05
N ARG A 40 4.07 -30.64 -3.29
CA ARG A 40 4.34 -29.81 -4.46
C ARG A 40 3.02 -29.27 -5.00
N PHE A 41 2.96 -27.95 -5.20
CA PHE A 41 1.85 -27.27 -5.85
C PHE A 41 1.94 -27.37 -7.38
N GLU A 42 0.83 -27.10 -8.09
CA GLU A 42 0.81 -27.13 -9.58
C GLU A 42 1.73 -26.07 -10.21
N ASP A 43 1.97 -24.96 -9.51
CA ASP A 43 2.94 -23.90 -9.89
C ASP A 43 4.41 -24.31 -9.71
N GLY A 44 4.66 -25.51 -9.18
CA GLY A 44 6.00 -26.05 -8.90
C GLY A 44 6.52 -25.75 -7.50
N TYR A 45 5.88 -24.85 -6.74
CA TYR A 45 6.31 -24.51 -5.38
C TYR A 45 6.24 -25.72 -4.45
N VAL A 46 7.25 -25.88 -3.60
CA VAL A 46 7.34 -26.98 -2.63
C VAL A 46 7.24 -26.41 -1.22
N ALA A 47 6.34 -26.98 -0.43
CA ALA A 47 6.17 -26.62 0.97
C ALA A 47 6.13 -27.84 1.88
N THR A 48 6.46 -27.63 3.14
CA THR A 48 6.37 -28.63 4.19
C THR A 48 5.28 -28.28 5.19
N GLY A 49 4.71 -29.30 5.81
CA GLY A 49 3.69 -29.12 6.84
C GLY A 49 3.38 -30.45 7.52
N THR A 50 2.33 -30.46 8.34
CA THR A 50 1.84 -31.67 8.97
C THR A 50 0.78 -32.35 8.09
N TRP A 51 0.55 -33.64 8.31
CA TRP A 51 -0.55 -34.36 7.65
C TRP A 51 -1.92 -33.72 7.92
N GLN A 52 -2.13 -33.22 9.13
CA GLN A 52 -3.37 -32.50 9.49
C GLN A 52 -3.54 -31.21 8.68
N GLN A 53 -2.45 -30.46 8.47
CA GLN A 53 -2.49 -29.24 7.64
C GLN A 53 -2.78 -29.59 6.18
N PHE A 54 -2.22 -30.68 5.64
CA PHE A 54 -2.55 -31.15 4.30
C PHE A 54 -4.06 -31.47 4.19
N GLN A 55 -4.57 -32.28 5.11
CA GLN A 55 -5.99 -32.68 5.11
C GLN A 55 -6.96 -31.49 5.24
N ARG A 56 -6.58 -30.44 5.96
CA ARG A 56 -7.37 -29.20 6.15
C ARG A 56 -7.13 -28.15 5.06
N GLY A 57 -6.27 -28.40 4.09
CA GLY A 57 -5.88 -27.40 3.10
C GLY A 57 -5.11 -26.21 3.69
N ALA A 58 -4.45 -26.38 4.83
CA ALA A 58 -3.78 -25.30 5.53
C ALA A 58 -2.32 -25.07 5.10
N ILE A 59 -1.75 -25.97 4.28
CA ILE A 59 -0.44 -25.75 3.66
C ILE A 59 -0.60 -24.71 2.54
N LYS A 60 0.24 -23.68 2.56
CA LYS A 60 0.14 -22.56 1.64
C LYS A 60 1.23 -22.61 0.58
N SER A 61 0.91 -22.22 -0.66
CA SER A 61 1.90 -21.82 -1.65
C SER A 61 2.35 -20.38 -1.40
N ALA A 62 3.60 -20.07 -1.71
CA ALA A 62 4.08 -18.70 -1.76
C ALA A 62 3.32 -17.84 -2.79
N TYR A 63 2.67 -18.47 -3.75
CA TYR A 63 1.91 -17.84 -4.83
C TYR A 63 0.40 -17.76 -4.57
N ASP A 64 -0.07 -18.22 -3.42
CA ASP A 64 -1.48 -18.07 -3.03
C ASP A 64 -1.88 -16.61 -2.94
N LYS A 65 -2.92 -16.21 -3.66
CA LYS A 65 -3.46 -14.84 -3.67
C LYS A 65 -4.17 -14.51 -2.34
N SER A 66 -3.37 -14.46 -1.29
CA SER A 66 -3.85 -14.39 0.10
C SER A 66 -4.21 -12.97 0.56
N VAL A 67 -3.89 -11.94 -0.23
CA VAL A 67 -4.17 -10.54 0.11
C VAL A 67 -5.05 -9.89 -0.95
N ALA A 68 -6.24 -9.47 -0.54
CA ALA A 68 -7.23 -8.80 -1.39
C ALA A 68 -7.50 -9.52 -2.74
N GLY A 69 -7.37 -10.85 -2.79
CA GLY A 69 -7.63 -11.69 -3.97
C GLY A 69 -6.58 -11.60 -5.08
N VAL A 70 -5.54 -10.78 -4.93
CA VAL A 70 -4.51 -10.57 -5.96
C VAL A 70 -3.08 -10.71 -5.45
N GLY A 71 -2.82 -10.28 -4.22
CA GLY A 71 -1.49 -10.24 -3.65
C GLY A 71 -1.03 -11.58 -3.10
N TYR A 72 0.24 -11.94 -3.34
CA TYR A 72 0.90 -13.13 -2.84
C TYR A 72 2.30 -12.81 -2.30
N ILE A 73 2.82 -13.67 -1.42
CA ILE A 73 4.08 -13.40 -0.72
C ILE A 73 5.29 -13.53 -1.65
N GLY A 74 5.26 -14.50 -2.58
CA GLY A 74 6.41 -14.84 -3.43
C GLY A 74 7.49 -15.60 -2.67
N GLU A 75 8.50 -16.08 -3.41
CA GLU A 75 9.65 -16.75 -2.85
C GLU A 75 10.70 -15.70 -2.45
N GLY A 76 11.20 -15.81 -1.21
CA GLY A 76 12.23 -14.92 -0.64
C GLY A 76 12.08 -14.75 0.86
N ASP A 77 13.12 -14.23 1.48
CA ASP A 77 13.25 -14.10 2.93
C ASP A 77 12.96 -12.66 3.42
N ASN A 78 12.63 -11.74 2.51
CA ASN A 78 12.42 -10.34 2.86
C ASN A 78 11.01 -10.12 3.46
N ILE A 79 10.83 -10.54 4.72
CA ILE A 79 9.58 -10.33 5.45
C ILE A 79 9.81 -9.26 6.52
N ASN A 80 9.42 -8.03 6.22
CA ASN A 80 9.45 -6.91 7.15
C ASN A 80 8.01 -6.49 7.49
N PRO A 81 7.58 -6.49 8.77
CA PRO A 81 6.20 -6.17 9.16
C PRO A 81 5.72 -4.79 8.74
N GLU A 82 6.58 -3.76 8.79
CA GLU A 82 6.21 -2.40 8.38
C GLU A 82 6.05 -2.30 6.86
N VAL A 83 6.97 -2.91 6.10
CA VAL A 83 6.87 -2.98 4.63
C VAL A 83 5.63 -3.78 4.20
N TYR A 84 5.37 -4.90 4.87
CA TYR A 84 4.18 -5.70 4.63
C TYR A 84 2.89 -4.92 4.87
N LYS A 85 2.86 -4.08 5.92
CA LYS A 85 1.72 -3.22 6.23
C LYS A 85 1.44 -2.20 5.10
N HIS A 86 2.48 -1.58 4.54
CA HIS A 86 2.35 -0.68 3.39
C HIS A 86 1.80 -1.41 2.16
N TRP A 87 2.37 -2.56 1.83
CA TRP A 87 1.98 -3.38 0.70
C TRP A 87 0.53 -3.89 0.83
N ARG A 88 0.20 -4.50 1.96
CA ARG A 88 -1.16 -4.97 2.24
C ARG A 88 -2.17 -3.81 2.19
N GLY A 89 -1.83 -2.67 2.80
CA GLY A 89 -2.69 -1.50 2.81
C GLY A 89 -2.94 -0.93 1.41
N MET A 90 -1.94 -0.94 0.53
CA MET A 90 -2.07 -0.56 -0.87
C MET A 90 -3.04 -1.49 -1.61
N LEU A 91 -2.83 -2.80 -1.54
CA LEU A 91 -3.71 -3.79 -2.20
C LEU A 91 -5.15 -3.72 -1.66
N THR A 92 -5.31 -3.62 -0.35
CA THR A 92 -6.65 -3.51 0.27
C THR A 92 -7.39 -2.27 -0.24
N ARG A 93 -6.74 -1.11 -0.35
CA ARG A 93 -7.36 0.10 -0.92
C ARG A 93 -7.81 -0.08 -2.36
N CYS A 94 -7.04 -0.83 -3.17
CA CYS A 94 -7.32 -0.99 -4.60
C CYS A 94 -8.28 -2.14 -4.94
N TYR A 95 -8.35 -3.19 -4.09
CA TYR A 95 -9.04 -4.42 -4.48
C TYR A 95 -10.08 -4.92 -3.47
N ASP A 96 -10.08 -4.44 -2.21
CA ASP A 96 -11.11 -4.79 -1.25
C ASP A 96 -12.37 -3.95 -1.44
N ASP A 97 -13.50 -4.58 -1.73
CA ASP A 97 -14.74 -3.89 -2.07
C ASP A 97 -15.28 -3.05 -0.90
N GLY A 98 -15.24 -3.57 0.32
CA GLY A 98 -15.67 -2.82 1.50
C GLY A 98 -14.82 -1.57 1.77
N THR A 99 -13.54 -1.60 1.39
CA THR A 99 -12.66 -0.42 1.48
C THR A 99 -12.97 0.58 0.37
N LYS A 100 -13.22 0.14 -0.86
CA LYS A 100 -13.61 1.01 -1.99
C LYS A 100 -14.94 1.73 -1.72
N GLU A 101 -15.91 1.06 -1.11
CA GLU A 101 -17.19 1.68 -0.73
C GLU A 101 -16.99 2.83 0.26
N ARG A 102 -16.11 2.66 1.26
CA ARG A 102 -15.79 3.69 2.25
C ARG A 102 -14.87 4.79 1.74
N GLN A 103 -14.03 4.48 0.76
CA GLN A 103 -12.98 5.37 0.25
C GLN A 103 -13.06 5.45 -1.28
N LYS A 104 -14.07 6.14 -1.78
CA LYS A 104 -14.39 6.26 -3.23
C LYS A 104 -13.22 6.78 -4.08
N SER A 105 -12.28 7.52 -3.52
CA SER A 105 -11.08 8.00 -4.21
C SER A 105 -10.17 6.89 -4.75
N TYR A 106 -10.29 5.68 -4.19
CA TYR A 106 -9.52 4.50 -4.62
C TYR A 106 -10.25 3.57 -5.58
N THR A 107 -11.52 3.84 -5.93
CA THR A 107 -12.36 2.95 -6.77
C THR A 107 -11.71 2.62 -8.11
N SER A 108 -11.01 3.58 -8.72
CA SER A 108 -10.29 3.41 -9.99
C SER A 108 -8.79 3.14 -9.84
N CYS A 109 -8.30 2.99 -8.60
CA CYS A 109 -6.89 2.71 -8.37
C CYS A 109 -6.58 1.24 -8.60
N VAL A 110 -5.42 0.99 -9.20
CA VAL A 110 -4.87 -0.34 -9.45
C VAL A 110 -3.42 -0.40 -9.00
N VAL A 111 -2.92 -1.60 -8.81
CA VAL A 111 -1.51 -1.86 -8.49
C VAL A 111 -0.88 -2.59 -9.66
N ASP A 112 0.31 -2.18 -10.07
CA ASP A 112 1.09 -2.89 -11.08
C ASP A 112 1.27 -4.36 -10.70
N SER A 113 1.19 -5.26 -11.66
CA SER A 113 1.26 -6.70 -11.44
C SER A 113 2.58 -7.15 -10.81
N GLU A 114 3.69 -6.45 -11.06
CA GLU A 114 4.97 -6.71 -10.38
C GLU A 114 4.82 -6.60 -8.85
N TRP A 115 4.00 -5.68 -8.36
CA TRP A 115 3.76 -5.47 -6.94
C TRP A 115 2.63 -6.29 -6.34
N HIS A 116 1.99 -7.18 -7.12
CA HIS A 116 1.18 -8.25 -6.55
C HIS A 116 2.07 -9.24 -5.78
N ASN A 117 3.33 -9.40 -6.18
CA ASN A 117 4.35 -10.12 -5.42
C ASN A 117 4.93 -9.21 -4.33
N TYR A 118 4.78 -9.63 -3.06
CA TYR A 118 5.32 -8.89 -1.92
C TYR A 118 6.85 -8.72 -1.98
N GLN A 119 7.60 -9.74 -2.44
CA GLN A 119 9.07 -9.64 -2.50
C GLN A 119 9.52 -8.52 -3.44
N ASN A 120 8.84 -8.34 -4.59
CA ASN A 120 9.17 -7.28 -5.53
C ASN A 120 8.91 -5.90 -4.92
N PHE A 121 7.76 -5.72 -4.23
CA PHE A 121 7.47 -4.49 -3.50
C PHE A 121 8.47 -4.24 -2.37
N ALA A 122 8.82 -5.29 -1.62
CA ALA A 122 9.75 -5.18 -0.50
C ALA A 122 11.18 -4.82 -0.94
N ASN A 123 11.64 -5.35 -2.07
CA ASN A 123 12.92 -4.98 -2.68
C ASN A 123 12.91 -3.51 -3.10
N TRP A 124 11.87 -3.08 -3.84
CA TRP A 124 11.72 -1.67 -4.20
C TRP A 124 11.66 -0.77 -2.96
N TYR A 125 10.93 -1.15 -1.92
CA TYR A 125 10.84 -0.37 -0.67
C TYR A 125 12.20 -0.23 -0.02
N LYS A 126 12.97 -1.31 0.08
CA LYS A 126 14.33 -1.34 0.64
C LYS A 126 15.28 -0.40 -0.12
N ASP A 127 15.19 -0.39 -1.46
CA ASP A 127 16.06 0.42 -2.31
C ASP A 127 15.70 1.92 -2.28
N ASN A 128 14.48 2.25 -1.87
CA ASN A 128 13.97 3.63 -1.85
C ASN A 128 13.76 4.19 -0.43
N MET A 129 13.92 3.38 0.62
CA MET A 129 13.77 3.86 1.99
C MET A 129 14.96 4.73 2.43
N TYR A 130 14.67 5.69 3.29
CA TYR A 130 15.65 6.57 3.89
C TYR A 130 15.18 7.01 5.29
N VAL A 131 16.06 7.63 6.08
CA VAL A 131 15.77 8.04 7.47
C VAL A 131 15.59 9.54 7.55
N VAL A 132 14.49 9.99 8.13
CA VAL A 132 14.20 11.41 8.35
C VAL A 132 13.85 11.62 9.83
N GLY A 133 14.87 11.76 10.66
CA GLY A 133 14.68 11.87 12.11
C GLY A 133 13.77 10.75 12.64
N ASN A 134 12.71 11.13 13.35
CA ASN A 134 11.69 10.20 13.88
C ASN A 134 10.43 10.13 12.99
N ASP A 135 10.45 10.74 11.80
CA ASP A 135 9.28 10.71 10.91
C ASP A 135 9.22 9.37 10.15
N ARG A 136 8.03 8.81 10.06
CA ARG A 136 7.84 7.59 9.29
C ARG A 136 7.65 7.92 7.81
N LEU A 137 8.04 6.98 6.94
CA LEU A 137 7.78 7.06 5.52
C LEU A 137 6.37 6.53 5.20
N GLU A 138 5.70 7.18 4.28
CA GLU A 138 4.41 6.77 3.73
C GLU A 138 4.52 6.61 2.22
N LEU A 139 3.80 5.62 1.67
CA LEU A 139 3.75 5.37 0.23
C LEU A 139 2.81 6.39 -0.42
N ASP A 140 3.34 7.23 -1.28
CA ASP A 140 2.61 8.18 -2.10
C ASP A 140 2.69 7.82 -3.59
N LYS A 141 1.56 7.91 -4.32
CA LYS A 141 1.48 7.69 -5.77
C LYS A 141 1.12 8.97 -6.55
N ASP A 142 0.69 10.01 -5.85
CA ASP A 142 0.06 11.17 -6.47
C ASP A 142 1.07 12.25 -6.83
N LEU A 143 2.13 12.41 -6.05
CA LEU A 143 3.16 13.43 -6.26
C LEU A 143 3.92 13.21 -7.59
N LEU A 144 4.45 12.01 -7.80
CA LEU A 144 5.20 11.66 -9.01
C LEU A 144 4.24 11.30 -10.17
N GLY A 145 3.19 10.56 -9.85
CA GLY A 145 2.21 10.05 -10.80
C GLY A 145 1.25 11.11 -11.35
N LYS A 146 1.28 12.36 -10.84
CA LYS A 146 0.43 13.49 -11.28
C LYS A 146 -1.04 13.11 -11.43
N GLY A 147 -1.60 12.46 -10.41
CA GLY A 147 -2.97 11.96 -10.41
C GLY A 147 -3.17 10.60 -11.07
N SER A 148 -2.11 9.88 -11.41
CA SER A 148 -2.17 8.49 -11.84
C SER A 148 -2.97 7.65 -10.85
N LYS A 149 -3.74 6.70 -11.38
CA LYS A 149 -4.49 5.72 -10.57
C LYS A 149 -3.72 4.41 -10.38
N VAL A 150 -2.46 4.35 -10.83
CA VAL A 150 -1.62 3.15 -10.75
C VAL A 150 -0.60 3.31 -9.63
N TYR A 151 -0.48 2.31 -8.76
CA TYR A 151 0.65 2.14 -7.86
C TYR A 151 1.72 1.30 -8.56
N SER A 152 2.89 1.87 -8.79
CA SER A 152 4.03 1.20 -9.42
C SER A 152 5.35 1.82 -8.97
N LYS A 153 6.47 1.21 -9.32
CA LYS A 153 7.82 1.75 -9.11
C LYS A 153 8.06 3.11 -9.79
N ASP A 154 7.30 3.38 -10.86
CA ASP A 154 7.44 4.60 -11.65
C ASP A 154 6.57 5.76 -11.15
N THR A 155 5.47 5.44 -10.47
CA THR A 155 4.50 6.44 -9.98
C THR A 155 4.60 6.70 -8.47
N CYS A 156 5.24 5.81 -7.72
CA CYS A 156 5.29 5.91 -6.26
C CYS A 156 6.60 6.48 -5.74
N LEU A 157 6.47 7.17 -4.61
CA LEU A 157 7.57 7.63 -3.76
C LEU A 157 7.29 7.25 -2.30
N LEU A 158 8.37 7.15 -1.52
CA LEU A 158 8.27 7.14 -0.06
C LEU A 158 8.45 8.57 0.43
N LEU A 159 7.46 9.11 1.14
CA LEU A 159 7.47 10.48 1.64
C LEU A 159 7.42 10.50 3.17
N PRO A 160 8.15 11.42 3.84
CA PRO A 160 7.93 11.68 5.26
C PRO A 160 6.45 11.99 5.52
N SER A 161 5.89 11.43 6.60
CA SER A 161 4.46 11.56 6.93
C SER A 161 4.00 13.01 7.00
N ARG A 162 4.87 13.92 7.47
CA ARG A 162 4.56 15.37 7.52
C ARG A 162 4.36 15.96 6.13
N ILE A 163 5.24 15.61 5.18
CA ILE A 163 5.14 16.05 3.78
C ILE A 163 3.90 15.42 3.14
N ASN A 164 3.71 14.11 3.29
CA ASN A 164 2.54 13.43 2.73
C ASN A 164 1.22 14.05 3.20
N LYS A 165 1.10 14.36 4.50
CA LYS A 165 -0.08 15.06 5.04
C LYS A 165 -0.28 16.46 4.48
N LEU A 166 0.80 17.17 4.16
CA LEU A 166 0.71 18.47 3.51
C LEU A 166 0.14 18.34 2.08
N LEU A 167 0.49 17.27 1.35
CA LEU A 167 0.00 17.06 -0.02
C LEU A 167 -1.49 16.68 -0.08
N ILE A 168 -2.03 16.03 0.95
CA ILE A 168 -3.44 15.61 0.96
C ILE A 168 -4.39 16.81 0.87
N THR A 169 -5.31 16.76 -0.08
CA THR A 169 -6.43 17.68 -0.22
C THR A 169 -7.73 16.93 0.07
N ASN A 170 -8.42 17.32 1.17
CA ASN A 170 -9.71 16.72 1.53
C ASN A 170 -10.86 17.43 0.80
N GLU A 171 -11.24 16.98 -0.39
CA GLU A 171 -12.33 17.55 -1.16
C GLU A 171 -13.72 17.16 -0.63
N SER A 172 -13.87 15.96 -0.08
CA SER A 172 -15.17 15.38 0.31
C SER A 172 -15.84 16.01 1.54
N ARG A 173 -15.17 16.93 2.26
CA ARG A 173 -15.71 17.55 3.50
C ARG A 173 -16.13 18.99 3.31
N ARG A 174 -16.38 19.44 2.09
CA ARG A 174 -16.63 20.84 1.77
C ARG A 174 -18.04 21.05 1.28
N GLY A 175 -18.58 22.21 1.63
CA GLY A 175 -19.72 22.78 0.92
C GLY A 175 -19.28 23.31 -0.46
N ASP A 176 -19.86 24.41 -0.84
CA ASP A 176 -19.76 25.12 -2.12
C ASP A 176 -18.48 25.97 -2.30
N LEU A 177 -17.54 25.96 -1.32
CA LEU A 177 -16.31 26.75 -1.40
C LEU A 177 -15.10 25.90 -1.86
N PRO A 178 -14.15 26.53 -2.61
CA PRO A 178 -12.90 25.87 -2.99
C PRO A 178 -12.05 25.41 -1.82
N VAL A 179 -11.08 24.54 -2.11
CA VAL A 179 -10.08 24.05 -1.14
C VAL A 179 -9.37 25.20 -0.44
N GLY A 180 -9.25 25.12 0.90
CA GLY A 180 -8.51 26.10 1.69
C GLY A 180 -9.19 27.45 1.84
N VAL A 181 -10.42 27.62 1.31
CA VAL A 181 -11.23 28.83 1.41
C VAL A 181 -12.31 28.67 2.47
N VAL A 182 -12.49 29.67 3.30
CA VAL A 182 -13.59 29.75 4.29
C VAL A 182 -14.25 31.13 4.23
N ARG A 183 -15.57 31.17 4.42
CA ARG A 183 -16.34 32.42 4.49
C ARG A 183 -16.18 33.04 5.88
N HIS A 184 -15.96 34.35 5.92
CA HIS A 184 -15.87 35.12 7.17
C HIS A 184 -16.29 36.56 6.97
N HIS A 185 -17.36 36.98 7.66
CA HIS A 185 -17.93 38.37 7.61
C HIS A 185 -18.08 38.92 6.19
N GLY A 186 -18.72 38.14 5.31
CA GLY A 186 -18.99 38.57 3.92
C GLY A 186 -17.77 38.49 2.97
N LYS A 187 -16.59 38.16 3.47
CA LYS A 187 -15.35 37.94 2.68
C LYS A 187 -14.90 36.51 2.70
N PHE A 188 -13.83 36.20 2.00
CA PHE A 188 -13.24 34.86 1.86
C PHE A 188 -11.81 34.84 2.34
N ILE A 189 -11.50 33.93 3.28
CA ILE A 189 -10.15 33.75 3.81
C ILE A 189 -9.52 32.54 3.14
N ALA A 190 -8.31 32.74 2.59
CA ALA A 190 -7.44 31.63 2.19
C ALA A 190 -6.56 31.18 3.36
N GLN A 191 -6.49 29.86 3.59
CA GLN A 191 -5.68 29.27 4.66
C GLN A 191 -5.15 27.90 4.26
N VAL A 192 -3.87 27.64 4.56
CA VAL A 192 -3.26 26.31 4.41
C VAL A 192 -2.98 25.73 5.79
N ARG A 193 -3.09 24.40 5.91
CA ARG A 193 -2.72 23.70 7.16
C ARG A 193 -1.31 23.16 7.06
N VAL A 194 -0.44 23.60 7.96
CA VAL A 194 0.98 23.22 8.05
C VAL A 194 1.23 22.67 9.44
N ASN A 195 1.72 21.43 9.56
CA ASN A 195 1.99 20.78 10.87
C ASN A 195 0.79 20.84 11.84
N GLY A 196 -0.43 20.66 11.31
CA GLY A 196 -1.65 20.73 12.13
C GLY A 196 -2.18 22.16 12.40
N THR A 197 -1.38 23.20 12.17
CA THR A 197 -1.73 24.60 12.40
C THR A 197 -2.23 25.25 11.11
N LYS A 198 -3.25 26.11 11.21
CA LYS A 198 -3.74 26.89 10.09
C LYS A 198 -2.84 28.12 9.89
N LYS A 199 -2.28 28.26 8.69
CA LYS A 199 -1.57 29.45 8.25
C LYS A 199 -2.50 30.30 7.40
N TRP A 200 -2.75 31.53 7.81
CA TRP A 200 -3.54 32.50 7.06
C TRP A 200 -2.76 33.02 5.85
N LEU A 201 -3.40 33.12 4.69
CA LEU A 201 -2.80 33.54 3.43
C LEU A 201 -3.38 34.86 2.91
N GLY A 202 -4.50 35.29 3.46
CA GLY A 202 -5.15 36.56 3.11
C GLY A 202 -6.67 36.50 3.22
N THR A 203 -7.28 37.68 3.09
CA THR A 203 -8.75 37.87 3.00
C THR A 203 -9.08 38.55 1.66
N PHE A 204 -10.06 38.04 0.96
CA PHE A 204 -10.39 38.37 -0.42
C PHE A 204 -11.88 38.66 -0.56
N ASP A 205 -12.25 39.36 -1.63
CA ASP A 205 -13.63 39.68 -1.91
C ASP A 205 -14.39 38.55 -2.62
N THR A 206 -13.65 37.67 -3.33
CA THR A 206 -14.22 36.52 -4.04
C THR A 206 -13.60 35.20 -3.62
N PRO A 207 -14.33 34.07 -3.72
CA PRO A 207 -13.80 32.75 -3.44
C PRO A 207 -12.71 32.34 -4.45
N GLU A 208 -12.76 32.83 -5.68
CA GLU A 208 -11.80 32.58 -6.75
C GLU A 208 -10.43 33.20 -6.42
N GLU A 209 -10.39 34.45 -5.93
CA GLU A 209 -9.17 35.11 -5.48
C GLU A 209 -8.55 34.37 -4.29
N ALA A 210 -9.39 34.01 -3.29
CA ALA A 210 -8.94 33.24 -2.14
C ALA A 210 -8.42 31.85 -2.56
N SER A 211 -9.04 31.19 -3.54
CA SER A 211 -8.57 29.91 -4.09
C SER A 211 -7.20 30.03 -4.76
N LYS A 212 -7.00 31.07 -5.57
CA LYS A 212 -5.67 31.34 -6.19
C LYS A 212 -4.58 31.54 -5.13
N ALA A 213 -4.88 32.33 -4.09
CA ALA A 213 -3.94 32.55 -2.98
C ALA A 213 -3.65 31.24 -2.23
N TYR A 214 -4.66 30.39 -2.04
CA TYR A 214 -4.45 29.06 -1.44
C TYR A 214 -3.53 28.16 -2.30
N VAL A 215 -3.77 28.10 -3.61
CA VAL A 215 -2.94 27.28 -4.54
C VAL A 215 -1.48 27.72 -4.44
N LEU A 216 -1.19 29.02 -4.59
CA LEU A 216 0.15 29.56 -4.50
C LEU A 216 0.79 29.31 -3.13
N GLY A 217 0.08 29.62 -2.05
CA GLY A 217 0.61 29.41 -0.71
C GLY A 217 0.85 27.94 -0.36
N LYS A 218 0.04 27.03 -0.90
CA LYS A 218 0.24 25.58 -0.76
C LYS A 218 1.51 25.12 -1.50
N GLU A 219 1.69 25.54 -2.75
CA GLU A 219 2.89 25.24 -3.54
C GLU A 219 4.17 25.78 -2.89
N GLU A 220 4.12 27.00 -2.36
CA GLU A 220 5.23 27.59 -1.60
C GLU A 220 5.58 26.79 -0.35
N GLU A 221 4.57 26.36 0.43
CA GLU A 221 4.83 25.54 1.62
C GLU A 221 5.43 24.18 1.27
N VAL A 222 4.99 23.53 0.19
CA VAL A 222 5.61 22.28 -0.29
C VAL A 222 7.07 22.48 -0.65
N LYS A 223 7.40 23.56 -1.38
CA LYS A 223 8.79 23.90 -1.73
C LYS A 223 9.63 24.25 -0.50
N ARG A 224 9.05 24.98 0.46
CA ARG A 224 9.72 25.29 1.73
C ARG A 224 10.11 24.00 2.47
N PHE A 225 9.17 23.02 2.56
CA PHE A 225 9.47 21.71 3.14
C PHE A 225 10.53 20.95 2.34
N ALA A 226 10.50 20.99 1.00
CA ALA A 226 11.53 20.38 0.17
C ALA A 226 12.92 20.93 0.53
N HIS A 227 13.07 22.24 0.69
CA HIS A 227 14.32 22.86 1.10
C HIS A 227 14.74 22.51 2.53
N GLU A 228 13.78 22.48 3.48
CA GLU A 228 14.02 22.10 4.88
C GLU A 228 14.56 20.66 5.00
N TYR A 229 14.11 19.77 4.12
CA TYR A 229 14.48 18.35 4.14
C TYR A 229 15.53 17.98 3.08
N ARG A 230 16.10 18.95 2.36
CA ARG A 230 16.98 18.72 1.20
C ARG A 230 18.13 17.74 1.47
N ASP A 231 18.76 17.83 2.65
CA ASP A 231 19.95 17.04 2.97
C ASP A 231 19.63 15.62 3.45
N VAL A 232 18.34 15.32 3.66
CA VAL A 232 17.90 14.02 4.24
C VAL A 232 16.92 13.26 3.34
N ILE A 233 16.39 13.89 2.28
CA ILE A 233 15.51 13.22 1.29
C ILE A 233 16.27 12.93 0.00
N PRO A 234 15.95 11.83 -0.71
CA PRO A 234 16.55 11.54 -2.02
C PRO A 234 16.29 12.66 -3.04
N THR A 235 17.23 12.86 -3.97
CA THR A 235 17.12 13.87 -5.05
C THR A 235 15.81 13.75 -5.82
N LYS A 236 15.38 12.52 -6.16
CA LYS A 236 14.10 12.27 -6.84
C LYS A 236 12.90 12.83 -6.07
N VAL A 237 12.90 12.69 -4.73
CA VAL A 237 11.83 13.23 -3.86
C VAL A 237 11.90 14.75 -3.84
N PHE A 238 13.10 15.31 -3.68
CA PHE A 238 13.31 16.77 -3.70
C PHE A 238 12.80 17.39 -5.00
N GLU A 239 13.21 16.86 -6.15
CA GLU A 239 12.79 17.34 -7.47
C GLU A 239 11.27 17.23 -7.66
N ALA A 240 10.65 16.12 -7.24
CA ALA A 240 9.22 15.96 -7.32
C ALA A 240 8.46 17.02 -6.49
N LEU A 241 8.95 17.33 -5.27
CA LEU A 241 8.37 18.38 -4.41
C LEU A 241 8.57 19.78 -4.99
N MET A 242 9.75 20.08 -5.56
CA MET A 242 10.03 21.38 -6.20
C MET A 242 9.16 21.61 -7.45
N ASN A 243 8.78 20.53 -8.14
CA ASN A 243 7.91 20.56 -9.32
C ASN A 243 6.43 20.38 -8.97
N TYR A 244 6.08 20.32 -7.67
CA TYR A 244 4.70 20.15 -7.25
C TYR A 244 3.81 21.28 -7.76
N LYS A 245 2.70 20.92 -8.35
CA LYS A 245 1.62 21.82 -8.76
C LYS A 245 0.30 21.30 -8.24
N LEU A 246 -0.42 22.15 -7.54
CA LEU A 246 -1.78 21.83 -7.14
C LEU A 246 -2.67 21.99 -8.36
N LEU A 247 -3.27 20.89 -8.81
CA LEU A 247 -4.27 20.94 -9.88
C LEU A 247 -5.45 21.78 -9.39
N SER A 248 -5.67 22.93 -10.00
CA SER A 248 -6.87 23.75 -9.80
C SER A 248 -8.01 23.09 -10.55
N PHE A 249 -9.06 22.72 -9.85
CA PHE A 249 -10.32 22.22 -10.39
C PHE A 249 -11.29 23.38 -10.59
#